data_b8248721e4811dae4791c017bfc37e6c
#
_entry.id   b8248721e4811dae4791c017bfc37e6c
#
_cell.length_a   1.000
_cell.length_b   1.000
_cell.length_c   1.000
_cell.angle_alpha   90.00
_cell.angle_beta   90.00
_cell.angle_gamma   90.00
#
_symmetry.space_group_name_H-M   'P 1'
#
loop_
_entity.id
_entity.type
_entity.pdbx_description
1 polymer ?
#
loop_
_entity_poly.entity_id
_entity_poly.type
_entity_poly.pdbx_seq_one_letter_code
_entity_poly.pdbx_strand_id
1 'polypeptide(L)'
;MSSLDKRLFEKREFARVVHLPSDYHVFDLSSGPMMMPEGQQYAVGKYNELRPDIYNAEQFKNTDNPELIRNIHIGVDIFGPRNTPIHSFDDGVVFSREYNHLELDYGYTLIVEYQIEGNKFYALYGHLSKASFEHNPPGKAISKGEEFAWMGDVHENGGWTPHLHLQLCTEQPDVCDMPGVVCQQDITKMLERYPDPRLVLGNLY
;
A
#
# COMPACT_ATOMS: atom_id res chain seq x y z
N MET A 1 -12.35 -9.63 -18.06
CA MET A 1 -11.83 -8.24 -18.24
C MET A 1 -10.35 -8.35 -18.61
N SER A 2 -9.86 -7.57 -19.58
CA SER A 2 -8.44 -7.62 -19.96
C SER A 2 -7.61 -7.11 -18.78
N SER A 3 -6.53 -7.82 -18.42
CA SER A 3 -5.54 -7.33 -17.47
C SER A 3 -5.10 -5.93 -17.89
N LEU A 4 -5.00 -5.00 -16.95
CA LEU A 4 -4.53 -3.65 -17.20
C LEU A 4 -3.15 -3.72 -17.90
N ASP A 5 -3.05 -3.15 -19.10
CA ASP A 5 -1.81 -3.25 -19.89
C ASP A 5 -0.71 -2.43 -19.21
N LYS A 6 0.31 -3.11 -18.68
CA LYS A 6 1.45 -2.47 -17.99
C LYS A 6 2.14 -1.40 -18.85
N ARG A 7 2.10 -1.53 -20.19
CA ARG A 7 2.66 -0.54 -21.13
C ARG A 7 2.01 0.84 -21.03
N LEU A 8 0.79 0.93 -20.48
CA LEU A 8 0.12 2.22 -20.23
C LEU A 8 0.86 3.03 -19.16
N PHE A 9 1.43 2.36 -18.17
CA PHE A 9 2.20 3.00 -17.10
C PHE A 9 3.58 3.45 -17.59
N GLU A 10 4.25 2.68 -18.44
CA GLU A 10 5.60 2.98 -18.96
C GLU A 10 5.68 4.30 -19.75
N LYS A 11 4.55 4.73 -20.34
CA LYS A 11 4.48 5.95 -21.14
C LYS A 11 4.12 7.20 -20.34
N ARG A 12 3.86 7.05 -19.04
CA ARG A 12 3.36 8.13 -18.19
C ARG A 12 4.37 8.49 -17.10
N GLU A 13 4.57 9.78 -16.93
CA GLU A 13 5.33 10.29 -15.80
C GLU A 13 4.38 10.48 -14.61
N PHE A 14 4.70 9.86 -13.48
CA PHE A 14 3.96 9.98 -12.21
C PHE A 14 4.66 10.93 -11.26
N ALA A 15 3.89 11.61 -10.40
CA ALA A 15 4.44 12.36 -9.29
C ALA A 15 4.92 11.42 -8.18
N ARG A 16 5.89 11.86 -7.39
CA ARG A 16 6.38 11.09 -6.24
C ARG A 16 5.31 11.01 -5.16
N VAL A 17 5.02 9.82 -4.69
CA VAL A 17 4.04 9.59 -3.62
C VAL A 17 4.61 10.00 -2.26
N VAL A 18 5.86 9.66 -1.99
CA VAL A 18 6.61 10.10 -0.81
C VAL A 18 7.97 10.62 -1.25
N HIS A 19 8.41 11.74 -0.69
CA HIS A 19 9.74 12.30 -0.96
C HIS A 19 10.78 11.58 -0.09
N LEU A 20 11.28 10.45 -0.58
CA LEU A 20 12.34 9.70 0.07
C LEU A 20 13.69 10.39 -0.08
N PRO A 21 14.56 10.39 0.95
CA PRO A 21 15.96 10.76 0.81
C PRO A 21 16.70 9.76 -0.07
N SER A 22 17.91 10.07 -0.50
CA SER A 22 18.71 9.19 -1.37
C SER A 22 19.25 7.94 -0.66
N ASP A 23 19.27 7.95 0.67
CA ASP A 23 19.91 6.95 1.55
C ASP A 23 18.89 6.15 2.37
N TYR A 24 17.65 5.99 1.90
CA TYR A 24 16.68 5.14 2.58
C TYR A 24 17.09 3.66 2.57
N HIS A 25 16.66 2.92 3.59
CA HIS A 25 16.92 1.49 3.70
C HIS A 25 15.90 0.67 2.87
N VAL A 26 16.33 -0.47 2.33
CA VAL A 26 15.42 -1.46 1.72
C VAL A 26 15.43 -2.70 2.60
N PHE A 27 14.28 -3.03 3.18
CA PHE A 27 14.15 -4.22 4.02
C PHE A 27 14.24 -5.51 3.21
N ASP A 28 14.83 -6.53 3.83
CA ASP A 28 14.65 -7.93 3.45
C ASP A 28 13.87 -8.63 4.58
N LEU A 29 12.53 -8.62 4.44
CA LEU A 29 11.63 -9.18 5.43
C LEU A 29 11.36 -10.68 5.20
N SER A 30 12.01 -11.27 4.21
CA SER A 30 11.96 -12.73 3.98
C SER A 30 12.83 -13.52 4.96
N SER A 31 13.83 -12.87 5.55
CA SER A 31 14.81 -13.51 6.43
C SER A 31 15.18 -12.71 7.67
N GLY A 32 14.66 -11.50 7.82
CA GLY A 32 15.02 -10.60 8.90
C GLY A 32 13.83 -9.88 9.57
N PRO A 33 14.07 -9.30 10.75
CA PRO A 33 13.05 -8.52 11.43
C PRO A 33 12.81 -7.17 10.72
N MET A 34 11.60 -6.65 10.86
CA MET A 34 11.25 -5.28 10.48
C MET A 34 11.81 -4.29 11.51
N MET A 35 13.11 -4.04 11.43
CA MET A 35 13.81 -3.16 12.37
C MET A 35 14.61 -2.11 11.60
N MET A 36 14.27 -0.84 11.86
CA MET A 36 14.96 0.29 11.23
C MET A 36 16.44 0.32 11.66
N PRO A 37 17.39 0.37 10.73
CA PRO A 37 18.80 0.53 11.08
C PRO A 37 19.06 1.86 11.82
N GLU A 38 20.09 1.86 12.67
CA GLU A 38 20.47 3.06 13.41
C GLU A 38 20.77 4.24 12.46
N GLY A 39 20.20 5.40 12.76
CA GLY A 39 20.36 6.63 11.96
C GLY A 39 19.44 6.70 10.73
N GLN A 40 18.75 5.62 10.35
CA GLN A 40 17.78 5.64 9.25
C GLN A 40 16.38 6.05 9.76
N GLN A 41 15.70 6.89 8.98
CA GLN A 41 14.33 7.30 9.24
C GLN A 41 13.35 6.79 8.18
N TYR A 42 13.86 6.43 7.01
CA TYR A 42 13.06 5.96 5.88
C TYR A 42 13.51 4.59 5.41
N ALA A 43 12.54 3.76 5.08
CA ALA A 43 12.79 2.45 4.51
C ALA A 43 11.68 2.06 3.54
N VAL A 44 11.93 1.00 2.76
CA VAL A 44 10.97 0.41 1.84
C VAL A 44 10.85 -1.09 2.10
N GLY A 45 9.62 -1.58 2.24
CA GLY A 45 9.26 -2.99 2.23
C GLY A 45 8.77 -3.41 0.84
N LYS A 46 9.17 -4.59 0.40
CA LYS A 46 9.02 -5.01 -1.00
C LYS A 46 7.63 -5.58 -1.31
N TYR A 47 7.23 -5.42 -2.56
CA TYR A 47 6.09 -6.10 -3.17
C TYR A 47 6.41 -7.58 -3.46
N ASN A 48 5.39 -8.45 -3.36
CA ASN A 48 5.49 -9.89 -3.58
C ASN A 48 6.62 -10.54 -2.76
N GLU A 49 6.72 -10.15 -1.49
CA GLU A 49 7.74 -10.62 -0.56
C GLU A 49 7.12 -11.57 0.46
N LEU A 50 7.67 -12.78 0.57
CA LEU A 50 7.33 -13.72 1.63
C LEU A 50 7.87 -13.19 2.96
N ARG A 51 7.01 -13.03 3.98
CA ARG A 51 7.33 -12.46 5.29
C ARG A 51 6.88 -13.39 6.42
N PRO A 52 7.61 -14.47 6.69
CA PRO A 52 7.15 -15.55 7.57
C PRO A 52 6.96 -15.12 9.03
N ASP A 53 7.71 -14.12 9.49
CA ASP A 53 7.76 -13.72 10.90
C ASP A 53 6.99 -12.43 11.23
N ILE A 54 6.36 -11.79 10.23
CA ILE A 54 5.70 -10.49 10.41
C ILE A 54 4.21 -10.64 10.77
N TYR A 55 3.49 -11.54 10.10
CA TYR A 55 2.04 -11.65 10.20
C TYR A 55 1.65 -12.73 11.21
N ASN A 56 1.63 -12.37 12.51
CA ASN A 56 1.44 -13.30 13.63
C ASN A 56 0.02 -13.32 14.20
N ALA A 57 -0.88 -12.42 13.79
CA ALA A 57 -2.25 -12.42 14.26
C ALA A 57 -3.05 -13.60 13.68
N GLU A 58 -4.11 -14.01 14.40
CA GLU A 58 -4.94 -15.17 14.04
C GLU A 58 -5.56 -15.05 12.64
N GLN A 59 -5.90 -13.83 12.18
CA GLN A 59 -6.47 -13.60 10.86
C GLN A 59 -5.53 -13.99 9.69
N PHE A 60 -4.22 -14.14 9.94
CA PHE A 60 -3.23 -14.51 8.91
C PHE A 60 -2.88 -16.00 8.94
N LYS A 61 -3.18 -16.67 10.03
CA LYS A 61 -2.79 -18.07 10.26
C LYS A 61 -3.79 -19.06 9.67
N ASN A 62 -3.28 -20.20 9.25
CA ASN A 62 -4.07 -21.40 9.00
C ASN A 62 -3.29 -22.58 9.53
N THR A 63 -3.76 -23.17 10.65
CA THR A 63 -3.06 -24.26 11.33
C THR A 63 -3.24 -25.61 10.64
N ASP A 64 -4.30 -25.75 9.85
CA ASP A 64 -4.64 -27.02 9.18
C ASP A 64 -3.94 -27.17 7.83
N ASN A 65 -3.66 -26.02 7.15
CA ASN A 65 -2.97 -26.02 5.88
C ASN A 65 -1.98 -24.86 5.77
N PRO A 66 -0.66 -25.13 5.88
CA PRO A 66 0.39 -24.10 5.77
C PRO A 66 0.39 -23.30 4.45
N GLU A 67 -0.10 -23.88 3.35
CA GLU A 67 -0.19 -23.17 2.05
C GLU A 67 -1.25 -22.08 2.04
N LEU A 68 -2.15 -22.08 3.02
CA LEU A 68 -3.18 -21.05 3.21
C LEU A 68 -2.77 -19.96 4.22
N ILE A 69 -1.56 -20.01 4.77
CA ILE A 69 -1.03 -18.94 5.61
C ILE A 69 -0.84 -17.69 4.75
N ARG A 70 -1.42 -16.57 5.20
CA ARG A 70 -1.32 -15.28 4.51
C ARG A 70 -0.07 -14.55 4.98
N ASN A 71 1.01 -14.68 4.24
CA ASN A 71 2.32 -14.10 4.58
C ASN A 71 3.12 -13.60 3.37
N ILE A 72 2.49 -13.51 2.19
CA ILE A 72 3.10 -12.89 1.02
C ILE A 72 2.51 -11.49 0.85
N HIS A 73 3.32 -10.48 1.01
CA HIS A 73 2.94 -9.08 0.97
C HIS A 73 2.59 -8.60 -0.45
N ILE A 74 1.43 -7.97 -0.60
CA ILE A 74 0.88 -7.50 -1.89
C ILE A 74 0.73 -5.97 -1.87
N GLY A 75 1.84 -5.29 -1.81
CA GLY A 75 1.92 -3.84 -1.80
C GLY A 75 3.38 -3.42 -1.71
N VAL A 76 3.61 -2.13 -1.67
CA VAL A 76 4.90 -1.55 -1.27
C VAL A 76 4.66 -0.77 0.00
N ASP A 77 5.47 -1.04 1.02
CA ASP A 77 5.47 -0.25 2.24
C ASP A 77 6.56 0.82 2.16
N ILE A 78 6.21 2.06 2.46
CA ILE A 78 7.15 3.17 2.56
C ILE A 78 7.14 3.66 4.00
N PHE A 79 8.20 3.34 4.75
CA PHE A 79 8.36 3.75 6.14
C PHE A 79 8.92 5.16 6.24
N GLY A 80 8.45 5.90 7.24
CA GLY A 80 8.91 7.25 7.53
C GLY A 80 8.37 7.73 8.88
N PRO A 81 8.77 8.92 9.35
CA PRO A 81 8.18 9.52 10.54
C PRO A 81 6.65 9.67 10.42
N ARG A 82 5.94 9.62 11.55
CA ARG A 82 4.52 9.99 11.57
C ARG A 82 4.31 11.36 10.91
N ASN A 83 3.16 11.56 10.28
CA ASN A 83 2.82 12.78 9.55
C ASN A 83 3.71 13.05 8.31
N THR A 84 4.50 12.08 7.85
CA THR A 84 5.17 12.19 6.55
C THR A 84 4.11 12.42 5.46
N PRO A 85 4.25 13.47 4.63
CA PRO A 85 3.31 13.77 3.58
C PRO A 85 3.23 12.69 2.51
N ILE A 86 2.01 12.44 2.04
CA ILE A 86 1.70 11.51 0.96
C ILE A 86 1.03 12.29 -0.16
N HIS A 87 1.58 12.18 -1.37
CA HIS A 87 1.13 12.89 -2.55
C HIS A 87 0.46 11.93 -3.54
N SER A 88 -0.50 12.43 -4.30
CA SER A 88 -1.11 11.67 -5.38
C SER A 88 -0.13 11.51 -6.53
N PHE A 89 0.04 10.28 -7.02
CA PHE A 89 0.93 10.05 -8.17
C PHE A 89 0.34 10.57 -9.50
N ASP A 90 -0.97 10.73 -9.59
CA ASP A 90 -1.70 11.24 -10.76
C ASP A 90 -2.99 11.96 -10.35
N ASP A 91 -3.73 12.53 -11.30
CA ASP A 91 -5.08 13.04 -11.07
C ASP A 91 -6.01 11.86 -10.72
N GLY A 92 -6.77 11.98 -9.63
CA GLY A 92 -7.63 10.93 -9.13
C GLY A 92 -8.87 11.44 -8.40
N VAL A 93 -9.70 10.52 -7.97
CA VAL A 93 -10.89 10.82 -7.17
C VAL A 93 -10.94 9.85 -5.98
N VAL A 94 -11.16 10.36 -4.78
CA VAL A 94 -11.37 9.51 -3.60
C VAL A 94 -12.58 8.63 -3.83
N PHE A 95 -12.37 7.33 -3.99
CA PHE A 95 -13.41 6.35 -4.23
C PHE A 95 -14.13 5.96 -2.94
N SER A 96 -13.36 5.63 -1.91
CA SER A 96 -13.89 5.25 -0.60
C SER A 96 -12.87 5.55 0.51
N ARG A 97 -13.36 5.55 1.74
CA ARG A 97 -12.55 5.65 2.96
C ARG A 97 -13.16 4.83 4.08
N GLU A 98 -12.32 4.20 4.91
CA GLU A 98 -12.75 3.40 6.05
C GLU A 98 -11.73 3.47 7.19
N TYR A 99 -12.15 3.12 8.40
CA TYR A 99 -11.26 2.86 9.54
C TYR A 99 -11.25 1.37 9.84
N ASN A 100 -10.30 0.66 9.28
CA ASN A 100 -10.06 -0.77 9.47
C ASN A 100 -9.32 -0.97 10.79
N HIS A 101 -10.08 -1.15 11.88
CA HIS A 101 -9.64 -0.96 13.26
C HIS A 101 -9.11 -2.22 13.96
N LEU A 102 -9.07 -3.36 13.27
CA LEU A 102 -8.54 -4.58 13.86
C LEU A 102 -7.03 -4.45 14.10
N GLU A 103 -6.52 -5.19 15.06
CA GLU A 103 -5.09 -5.26 15.32
C GLU A 103 -4.34 -5.78 14.08
N LEU A 104 -3.27 -5.12 13.70
CA LEU A 104 -2.48 -5.39 12.48
C LEU A 104 -3.24 -5.22 11.16
N ASP A 105 -4.35 -4.51 11.18
CA ASP A 105 -5.07 -4.07 9.99
C ASP A 105 -4.57 -2.69 9.52
N TYR A 106 -5.18 -2.12 8.50
CA TYR A 106 -4.74 -0.88 7.85
C TYR A 106 -4.95 0.40 8.67
N GLY A 107 -5.78 0.40 9.71
CA GLY A 107 -6.17 1.65 10.37
C GLY A 107 -6.97 2.56 9.41
N TYR A 108 -6.69 3.86 9.42
CA TYR A 108 -7.32 4.78 8.47
C TYR A 108 -6.84 4.53 7.06
N THR A 109 -7.80 4.32 6.16
CA THR A 109 -7.57 3.84 4.80
C THR A 109 -8.32 4.70 3.80
N LEU A 110 -7.68 4.97 2.66
CA LEU A 110 -8.30 5.59 1.48
C LEU A 110 -8.13 4.68 0.28
N ILE A 111 -9.16 4.60 -0.55
CA ILE A 111 -9.04 4.09 -1.92
C ILE A 111 -9.29 5.24 -2.88
N VAL A 112 -8.37 5.45 -3.81
CA VAL A 112 -8.46 6.48 -4.85
C VAL A 112 -8.63 5.79 -6.20
N GLU A 113 -9.63 6.24 -6.98
CA GLU A 113 -9.82 5.83 -8.37
C GLU A 113 -8.93 6.71 -9.26
N TYR A 114 -8.18 6.07 -10.14
CA TYR A 114 -7.36 6.68 -11.16
C TYR A 114 -7.79 6.23 -12.56
N GLN A 115 -7.40 6.99 -13.58
CA GLN A 115 -7.70 6.66 -14.96
C GLN A 115 -6.52 6.94 -15.88
N ILE A 116 -6.11 5.93 -16.67
CA ILE A 116 -5.09 6.07 -17.71
C ILE A 116 -5.71 5.63 -19.04
N GLU A 117 -5.72 6.51 -20.04
CA GLU A 117 -6.27 6.24 -21.39
C GLU A 117 -7.65 5.58 -21.36
N GLY A 118 -8.54 6.04 -20.46
CA GLY A 118 -9.89 5.51 -20.31
C GLY A 118 -10.01 4.26 -19.45
N ASN A 119 -8.91 3.63 -19.04
CA ASN A 119 -8.91 2.47 -18.16
C ASN A 119 -8.87 2.90 -16.70
N LYS A 120 -9.86 2.48 -15.92
CA LYS A 120 -9.90 2.72 -14.47
C LYS A 120 -9.06 1.69 -13.73
N PHE A 121 -8.41 2.13 -12.68
CA PHE A 121 -7.75 1.31 -11.67
C PHE A 121 -7.81 2.02 -10.33
N TYR A 122 -7.48 1.33 -9.26
CA TYR A 122 -7.64 1.80 -7.90
C TYR A 122 -6.32 1.67 -7.15
N ALA A 123 -6.07 2.59 -6.23
CA ALA A 123 -4.96 2.49 -5.30
C ALA A 123 -5.47 2.61 -3.87
N LEU A 124 -5.09 1.64 -3.03
CA LEU A 124 -5.28 1.69 -1.59
C LEU A 124 -4.08 2.37 -0.96
N TYR A 125 -4.37 3.33 -0.09
CA TYR A 125 -3.43 4.00 0.80
C TYR A 125 -3.80 3.60 2.23
N GLY A 126 -3.03 2.73 2.85
CA GLY A 126 -3.23 2.24 4.21
C GLY A 126 -2.33 2.91 5.23
N HIS A 127 -2.61 2.70 6.51
CA HIS A 127 -1.86 3.18 7.67
C HIS A 127 -1.77 4.71 7.77
N LEU A 128 -2.85 5.37 7.37
CA LEU A 128 -2.93 6.83 7.34
C LEU A 128 -3.28 7.43 8.71
N SER A 129 -3.04 8.74 8.84
CA SER A 129 -3.51 9.49 9.98
C SER A 129 -5.02 9.73 9.93
N LYS A 130 -5.63 9.98 11.09
CA LYS A 130 -7.04 10.41 11.17
C LYS A 130 -7.30 11.68 10.38
N ALA A 131 -6.35 12.62 10.36
CA ALA A 131 -6.45 13.84 9.58
C ALA A 131 -6.58 13.55 8.07
N SER A 132 -5.86 12.56 7.55
CA SER A 132 -5.99 12.12 6.15
C SER A 132 -7.41 11.65 5.83
N PHE A 133 -8.00 10.85 6.73
CA PHE A 133 -9.36 10.36 6.59
C PHE A 133 -10.39 11.51 6.59
N GLU A 134 -10.25 12.47 7.51
CA GLU A 134 -11.17 13.61 7.64
C GLU A 134 -11.07 14.55 6.43
N HIS A 135 -9.86 14.74 5.91
CA HIS A 135 -9.58 15.65 4.78
C HIS A 135 -10.08 15.12 3.42
N ASN A 136 -10.31 13.80 3.28
CA ASN A 136 -10.58 13.14 2.00
C ASN A 136 -11.95 12.43 1.98
N PRO A 137 -13.08 13.16 1.89
CA PRO A 137 -14.38 12.52 1.71
C PRO A 137 -14.48 11.85 0.32
N PRO A 138 -15.25 10.76 0.18
CA PRO A 138 -15.52 10.14 -1.11
C PRO A 138 -16.06 11.17 -2.12
N GLY A 139 -15.59 11.10 -3.35
CA GLY A 139 -15.91 12.04 -4.43
C GLY A 139 -14.98 13.27 -4.49
N LYS A 140 -14.08 13.48 -3.52
CA LYS A 140 -13.08 14.55 -3.61
C LYS A 140 -12.12 14.28 -4.77
N ALA A 141 -11.97 15.25 -5.68
CA ALA A 141 -10.92 15.22 -6.69
C ALA A 141 -9.55 15.55 -6.06
N ILE A 142 -8.53 14.86 -6.50
CA ILE A 142 -7.14 15.04 -6.06
C ILE A 142 -6.30 15.26 -7.32
N SER A 143 -5.45 16.29 -7.31
CA SER A 143 -4.57 16.58 -8.43
C SER A 143 -3.26 15.82 -8.35
N LYS A 144 -2.63 15.53 -9.49
CA LYS A 144 -1.29 14.96 -9.56
C LYS A 144 -0.28 15.81 -8.76
N GLY A 145 0.43 15.16 -7.83
CA GLY A 145 1.40 15.82 -6.94
C GLY A 145 0.79 16.55 -5.75
N GLU A 146 -0.54 16.56 -5.59
CA GLU A 146 -1.19 17.15 -4.41
C GLU A 146 -0.83 16.36 -3.16
N GLU A 147 -0.40 17.06 -2.10
CA GLU A 147 -0.31 16.51 -0.75
C GLU A 147 -1.74 16.33 -0.22
N PHE A 148 -2.20 15.11 -0.09
CA PHE A 148 -3.58 14.82 0.30
C PHE A 148 -3.72 13.98 1.55
N ALA A 149 -2.65 13.29 1.98
CA ALA A 149 -2.68 12.40 3.13
C ALA A 149 -1.34 12.43 3.89
N TRP A 150 -1.33 11.82 5.08
CA TRP A 150 -0.17 11.74 5.97
C TRP A 150 -0.10 10.37 6.61
N MET A 151 1.13 9.86 6.87
CA MET A 151 1.34 8.62 7.60
C MET A 151 0.81 8.72 9.03
N GLY A 152 0.05 7.71 9.45
CA GLY A 152 -0.53 7.63 10.78
C GLY A 152 0.47 7.25 11.87
N ASP A 153 0.13 7.62 13.11
CA ASP A 153 0.83 7.14 14.31
C ASP A 153 0.36 5.71 14.64
N VAL A 154 1.09 5.03 15.49
CA VAL A 154 0.87 3.64 15.93
C VAL A 154 -0.57 3.34 16.39
N HIS A 155 -1.23 4.30 17.03
CA HIS A 155 -2.61 4.15 17.52
C HIS A 155 -3.69 4.47 16.46
N GLU A 156 -3.29 4.91 15.27
CA GLU A 156 -4.17 5.27 14.15
C GLU A 156 -4.10 4.24 12.99
N ASN A 157 -2.99 3.52 12.91
CA ASN A 157 -2.55 2.78 11.74
C ASN A 157 -2.59 1.24 11.91
N GLY A 158 -3.34 0.72 12.87
CA GLY A 158 -3.42 -0.71 13.15
C GLY A 158 -2.32 -1.25 14.07
N GLY A 159 -1.52 -0.38 14.69
CA GLY A 159 -0.46 -0.78 15.64
C GLY A 159 0.92 -0.94 15.01
N TRP A 160 1.10 -0.54 13.77
CA TRP A 160 2.36 -0.66 13.04
C TRP A 160 3.30 0.52 13.27
N THR A 161 4.60 0.28 13.05
CA THR A 161 5.55 1.38 12.84
C THR A 161 5.04 2.27 11.71
N PRO A 162 5.08 3.64 11.85
CA PRO A 162 4.54 4.54 10.85
C PRO A 162 5.08 4.26 9.44
N HIS A 163 4.17 4.01 8.51
CA HIS A 163 4.45 3.77 7.09
C HIS A 163 3.20 4.00 6.25
N LEU A 164 3.38 4.12 4.96
CA LEU A 164 2.35 4.00 3.93
C LEU A 164 2.40 2.59 3.36
N HIS A 165 1.28 1.88 3.37
CA HIS A 165 1.05 0.74 2.50
C HIS A 165 0.38 1.22 1.22
N LEU A 166 1.05 1.10 0.08
CA LEU A 166 0.48 1.41 -1.24
C LEU A 166 0.24 0.13 -2.02
N GLN A 167 -1.01 -0.07 -2.46
CA GLN A 167 -1.40 -1.24 -3.25
C GLN A 167 -2.26 -0.82 -4.44
N LEU A 168 -1.95 -1.34 -5.63
CA LEU A 168 -2.77 -1.13 -6.82
C LEU A 168 -3.80 -2.26 -6.99
N CYS A 169 -4.95 -1.93 -7.59
CA CYS A 169 -5.99 -2.90 -7.95
C CYS A 169 -6.55 -2.59 -9.34
N THR A 170 -6.65 -3.62 -10.18
CA THR A 170 -7.18 -3.49 -11.55
C THR A 170 -8.71 -3.57 -11.62
N GLU A 171 -9.36 -3.94 -10.53
CA GLU A 171 -10.80 -4.09 -10.42
C GLU A 171 -11.38 -3.13 -9.38
N GLN A 172 -12.63 -2.71 -9.57
CA GLN A 172 -13.30 -1.88 -8.57
C GLN A 172 -13.48 -2.68 -7.28
N PRO A 173 -13.00 -2.17 -6.13
CA PRO A 173 -13.22 -2.79 -4.84
C PRO A 173 -14.69 -2.69 -4.40
N ASP A 174 -15.22 -3.75 -3.78
CA ASP A 174 -16.56 -3.75 -3.21
C ASP A 174 -16.63 -3.04 -1.85
N VAL A 175 -15.52 -3.04 -1.12
CA VAL A 175 -15.35 -2.42 0.21
C VAL A 175 -14.04 -1.63 0.24
N CYS A 176 -13.88 -0.75 1.24
CA CYS A 176 -12.64 0.01 1.43
C CYS A 176 -11.57 -0.83 2.15
N ASP A 177 -11.28 -1.98 1.56
CA ASP A 177 -10.29 -2.94 2.02
C ASP A 177 -9.74 -3.73 0.83
N MET A 178 -8.49 -4.18 0.93
CA MET A 178 -7.83 -5.07 -0.02
C MET A 178 -6.93 -6.04 0.77
N PRO A 179 -6.74 -7.29 0.32
CA PRO A 179 -5.84 -8.21 1.02
C PRO A 179 -4.40 -7.72 0.90
N GLY A 180 -3.84 -7.12 1.97
CA GLY A 180 -2.44 -6.65 2.03
C GLY A 180 -1.44 -7.79 2.01
N VAL A 181 -1.89 -8.98 2.43
CA VAL A 181 -1.12 -10.23 2.38
C VAL A 181 -1.99 -11.36 1.87
N VAL A 182 -1.38 -12.25 1.10
CA VAL A 182 -2.04 -13.40 0.49
C VAL A 182 -1.28 -14.69 0.78
N CYS A 183 -1.92 -15.82 0.53
CA CYS A 183 -1.28 -17.13 0.65
C CYS A 183 -0.65 -17.58 -0.67
N GLN A 184 0.26 -18.55 -0.60
CA GLN A 184 0.96 -19.08 -1.76
C GLN A 184 0.01 -19.69 -2.80
N GLN A 185 -1.09 -20.31 -2.36
CA GLN A 185 -2.06 -20.94 -3.26
C GLN A 185 -2.70 -19.92 -4.23
N ASP A 186 -2.96 -18.69 -3.77
CA ASP A 186 -3.68 -17.69 -4.56
C ASP A 186 -2.77 -16.71 -5.29
N ILE A 187 -1.45 -16.79 -5.10
CA ILE A 187 -0.49 -15.76 -5.52
C ILE A 187 -0.61 -15.36 -6.99
N THR A 188 -0.73 -16.31 -7.91
CA THR A 188 -0.81 -16.01 -9.35
C THR A 188 -2.00 -15.11 -9.67
N LYS A 189 -3.18 -15.45 -9.17
CA LYS A 189 -4.41 -14.68 -9.36
C LYS A 189 -4.31 -13.30 -8.69
N MET A 190 -3.69 -13.25 -7.51
CA MET A 190 -3.55 -12.00 -6.75
C MET A 190 -2.58 -11.02 -7.42
N LEU A 191 -1.49 -11.49 -8.01
CA LEU A 191 -0.56 -10.63 -8.76
C LEU A 191 -1.16 -10.07 -10.07
N GLU A 192 -2.15 -10.74 -10.64
CA GLU A 192 -2.90 -10.20 -11.80
C GLU A 192 -3.85 -9.09 -11.37
N ARG A 193 -4.55 -9.26 -10.24
CA ARG A 193 -5.50 -8.29 -9.70
C ARG A 193 -4.82 -7.10 -9.03
N TYR A 194 -3.73 -7.34 -8.33
CA TYR A 194 -2.96 -6.36 -7.57
C TYR A 194 -1.54 -6.23 -8.16
N PRO A 195 -1.37 -5.46 -9.23
CA PRO A 195 -0.07 -5.31 -9.89
C PRO A 195 0.94 -4.56 -9.02
N ASP A 196 2.21 -4.71 -9.36
CA ASP A 196 3.33 -4.10 -8.65
C ASP A 196 3.20 -2.57 -8.56
N PRO A 197 3.15 -1.98 -7.36
CA PRO A 197 3.05 -0.53 -7.19
C PRO A 197 4.24 0.25 -7.77
N ARG A 198 5.37 -0.39 -8.07
CA ARG A 198 6.50 0.26 -8.75
C ARG A 198 6.15 0.74 -10.16
N LEU A 199 5.04 0.29 -10.74
CA LEU A 199 4.50 0.85 -11.97
C LEU A 199 4.23 2.37 -11.87
N VAL A 200 3.88 2.86 -10.66
CA VAL A 200 3.64 4.28 -10.38
C VAL A 200 4.70 4.90 -9.47
N LEU A 201 5.37 4.10 -8.64
CA LEU A 201 6.41 4.56 -7.70
C LEU A 201 7.80 4.69 -8.36
N GLY A 202 8.01 4.02 -9.49
CA GLY A 202 9.32 3.89 -10.11
C GLY A 202 10.21 2.86 -9.41
N ASN A 203 11.49 2.89 -9.72
CA ASN A 203 12.47 1.93 -9.20
C ASN A 203 12.88 2.32 -7.77
N LEU A 204 12.41 1.55 -6.77
CA LEU A 204 12.73 1.73 -5.36
C LEU A 204 13.78 0.73 -4.84
N TYR A 205 13.94 -0.42 -5.51
CA TYR A 205 14.89 -1.49 -5.16
C TYR A 205 15.12 -2.41 -6.35
#